data_387f8c583292d180d8b07419f1ab478d
#
_entry.id   387f8c583292d180d8b07419f1ab478d
#
_cell.length_a   1.000
_cell.length_b   1.000
_cell.length_c   1.000
_cell.angle_alpha   90.00
_cell.angle_beta   90.00
_cell.angle_gamma   90.00
#
_symmetry.space_group_name_H-M   'P 1'
#
loop_
_entity.id
_entity.type
_entity.pdbx_description
1 polymer ?
#
loop_
_entity_poly.entity_id
_entity_poly.type
_entity_poly.pdbx_seq_one_letter_code
_entity_poly.pdbx_strand_id
1 'polypeptide(L)'
;KENQGSGRQAVKLRAGVIMRDDLFRKVLAKTALAILTDDSDNIIWETDKSPVSGMYRAYFKNKFSESKDMILYASQAGIAMGIMAGQIPIRECHAVKVSEGGLRLLNEEGVKSAYEEIIPLIKSSKDDNIICPIEQFLYEHKERQEQWRFLEARFKGRN
;
A
#
# COMPACT_ATOMS: atom_id res chain seq x y z
N LYS A 1 7.41 -11.63 -21.40
CA LYS A 1 6.25 -12.16 -20.89
C LYS A 1 6.45 -12.92 -19.62
N GLU A 2 7.42 -13.71 -19.54
CA GLU A 2 7.65 -14.24 -18.24
C GLU A 2 8.10 -13.20 -17.28
N ASN A 3 8.37 -12.02 -17.73
CA ASN A 3 8.80 -11.00 -16.82
C ASN A 3 7.74 -10.58 -15.84
N GLN A 4 6.54 -10.39 -16.34
CA GLN A 4 5.54 -9.98 -15.42
C GLN A 4 5.20 -11.07 -14.45
N GLY A 5 5.31 -12.29 -14.92
CA GLY A 5 5.09 -13.37 -14.01
C GLY A 5 6.19 -13.50 -12.99
N SER A 6 7.40 -13.10 -13.36
CA SER A 6 8.52 -13.36 -12.47
C SER A 6 8.45 -12.58 -11.17
N GLY A 7 7.92 -11.36 -11.20
CA GLY A 7 7.80 -10.62 -9.96
C GLY A 7 6.89 -11.32 -8.98
N ARG A 8 5.74 -11.74 -9.43
CA ARG A 8 4.81 -12.43 -8.56
C ARG A 8 5.32 -13.80 -8.16
N GLN A 9 5.98 -14.49 -9.08
CA GLN A 9 6.52 -15.80 -8.74
C GLN A 9 7.61 -15.70 -7.70
N ALA A 10 8.47 -14.70 -7.80
CA ALA A 10 9.52 -14.54 -6.81
C ALA A 10 8.93 -14.30 -5.43
N VAL A 11 7.86 -13.52 -5.36
CA VAL A 11 7.21 -13.26 -4.09
C VAL A 11 6.57 -14.51 -3.53
N LYS A 12 5.90 -15.28 -4.39
CA LYS A 12 5.24 -16.50 -3.94
C LYS A 12 6.19 -17.49 -3.30
N LEU A 13 7.44 -17.52 -3.76
CA LEU A 13 8.39 -18.52 -3.30
C LEU A 13 9.27 -18.01 -2.18
N ARG A 14 9.11 -16.77 -1.76
CA ARG A 14 10.07 -16.18 -0.85
C ARG A 14 9.79 -16.58 0.59
N ALA A 15 10.86 -17.04 1.26
CA ALA A 15 10.92 -17.16 2.71
C ALA A 15 9.75 -17.88 3.33
N GLY A 16 9.20 -18.87 2.66
CA GLY A 16 8.07 -19.60 3.20
C GLY A 16 6.77 -18.83 3.24
N VAL A 17 6.77 -17.61 2.73
CA VAL A 17 5.56 -16.82 2.63
C VAL A 17 5.01 -16.96 1.23
N ILE A 18 3.76 -17.36 1.14
CA ILE A 18 3.11 -17.58 -0.14
C ILE A 18 2.09 -16.48 -0.33
N MET A 19 2.23 -15.73 -1.43
CA MET A 19 1.26 -14.72 -1.78
C MET A 19 -0.09 -15.38 -2.00
N ARG A 20 -1.12 -14.80 -1.43
CA ARG A 20 -2.47 -15.28 -1.67
C ARG A 20 -2.96 -14.75 -3.00
N ASP A 21 -2.97 -15.63 -4.00
CA ASP A 21 -3.44 -15.27 -5.33
C ASP A 21 -4.88 -14.77 -5.31
N ASP A 22 -5.72 -15.35 -4.46
CA ASP A 22 -7.11 -14.92 -4.39
C ASP A 22 -7.22 -13.46 -3.96
N LEU A 23 -6.35 -13.01 -3.06
CA LEU A 23 -6.38 -11.61 -2.62
C LEU A 23 -5.80 -10.68 -3.69
N PHE A 24 -4.73 -11.10 -4.33
CA PHE A 24 -4.15 -10.27 -5.39
C PHE A 24 -5.14 -10.10 -6.54
N ARG A 25 -5.90 -11.15 -6.87
CA ARG A 25 -6.90 -11.05 -7.92
C ARG A 25 -7.99 -10.04 -7.58
N LYS A 26 -8.34 -9.91 -6.31
CA LYS A 26 -9.32 -8.91 -5.91
C LYS A 26 -8.84 -7.50 -6.22
N VAL A 27 -7.57 -7.19 -5.92
CA VAL A 27 -7.06 -5.85 -6.18
C VAL A 27 -6.81 -5.64 -7.66
N LEU A 28 -6.48 -6.69 -8.39
CA LEU A 28 -6.32 -6.61 -9.83
C LEU A 28 -7.66 -6.31 -10.49
N ALA A 29 -8.73 -6.95 -10.04
CA ALA A 29 -10.07 -6.75 -10.57
C ALA A 29 -10.77 -5.54 -9.95
N LYS A 30 -10.15 -4.90 -8.96
CA LYS A 30 -10.69 -3.75 -8.25
C LYS A 30 -11.97 -4.04 -7.48
N THR A 31 -12.19 -5.30 -7.10
CA THR A 31 -13.26 -5.64 -6.17
C THR A 31 -12.84 -5.32 -4.74
N ALA A 32 -11.56 -5.18 -4.51
CA ALA A 32 -11.00 -4.54 -3.34
C ALA A 32 -9.89 -3.63 -3.84
N LEU A 33 -9.65 -2.50 -3.16
CA LEU A 33 -8.59 -1.59 -3.56
C LEU A 33 -7.36 -1.73 -2.68
N ALA A 34 -7.51 -2.24 -1.47
CA ALA A 34 -6.38 -2.59 -0.63
C ALA A 34 -6.80 -3.63 0.39
N ILE A 35 -5.88 -4.52 0.71
CA ILE A 35 -6.10 -5.60 1.70
C ILE A 35 -4.82 -5.72 2.51
N LEU A 36 -4.96 -5.84 3.82
CA LEU A 36 -3.83 -6.03 4.72
C LEU A 36 -4.04 -7.33 5.48
N THR A 37 -3.05 -8.21 5.44
CA THR A 37 -3.09 -9.47 6.19
C THR A 37 -2.04 -9.45 7.30
N ASP A 38 -2.22 -10.33 8.29
CA ASP A 38 -1.23 -10.51 9.33
C ASP A 38 -0.22 -11.60 8.93
N ASP A 39 0.66 -11.97 9.86
CA ASP A 39 1.69 -12.97 9.57
C ASP A 39 1.13 -14.39 9.47
N SER A 40 -0.12 -14.59 9.85
CA SER A 40 -0.80 -15.87 9.70
C SER A 40 -1.73 -15.88 8.48
N ASP A 41 -1.58 -14.85 7.64
CA ASP A 41 -2.33 -14.74 6.39
C ASP A 41 -3.83 -14.48 6.59
N ASN A 42 -4.20 -13.96 7.75
CA ASN A 42 -5.59 -13.56 8.01
C ASN A 42 -5.79 -12.11 7.58
N ILE A 43 -6.94 -11.84 6.95
CA ILE A 43 -7.26 -10.47 6.57
C ILE A 43 -7.59 -9.68 7.84
N ILE A 44 -6.82 -8.62 8.09
CA ILE A 44 -7.07 -7.77 9.25
C ILE A 44 -7.72 -6.46 8.84
N TRP A 45 -7.70 -6.12 7.57
CA TRP A 45 -8.33 -4.90 7.08
C TRP A 45 -8.42 -4.97 5.57
N GLU A 46 -9.52 -4.45 5.02
CA GLU A 46 -9.64 -4.33 3.56
C GLU A 46 -10.62 -3.22 3.24
N THR A 47 -10.54 -2.70 2.03
CA THR A 47 -11.44 -1.65 1.58
C THR A 47 -11.63 -1.73 0.07
N ASP A 48 -12.83 -1.36 -0.37
CA ASP A 48 -13.10 -1.16 -1.80
C ASP A 48 -13.27 0.33 -2.12
N LYS A 49 -12.89 1.18 -1.17
CA LYS A 49 -12.96 2.63 -1.35
C LYS A 49 -11.57 3.20 -1.27
N SER A 50 -11.44 4.50 -1.08
CA SER A 50 -10.14 5.16 -1.05
C SER A 50 -9.20 4.46 -0.05
N PRO A 51 -8.13 3.82 -0.53
CA PRO A 51 -7.30 3.02 0.37
C PRO A 51 -6.51 3.85 1.37
N VAL A 52 -6.00 4.99 0.94
CA VAL A 52 -5.19 5.83 1.83
C VAL A 52 -6.04 6.33 2.99
N SER A 53 -7.21 6.88 2.68
CA SER A 53 -8.09 7.38 3.72
C SER A 53 -8.44 6.28 4.73
N GLY A 54 -8.85 5.12 4.21
CA GLY A 54 -9.24 4.02 5.08
C GLY A 54 -8.11 3.51 5.94
N MET A 55 -6.95 3.35 5.34
CA MET A 55 -5.80 2.81 6.06
C MET A 55 -5.33 3.77 7.16
N TYR A 56 -5.25 5.07 6.84
CA TYR A 56 -4.78 6.03 7.83
C TYR A 56 -5.78 6.19 8.97
N ARG A 57 -7.08 6.18 8.67
CA ARG A 57 -8.07 6.22 9.74
C ARG A 57 -7.99 5.00 10.65
N ALA A 58 -7.80 3.83 10.06
CA ALA A 58 -7.64 2.61 10.84
C ALA A 58 -6.38 2.68 11.70
N TYR A 59 -5.30 3.19 11.14
CA TYR A 59 -4.05 3.34 11.89
C TYR A 59 -4.25 4.25 13.11
N PHE A 60 -4.87 5.40 12.93
CA PHE A 60 -5.04 6.34 14.04
C PHE A 60 -6.03 5.83 15.07
N LYS A 61 -6.80 4.80 14.74
CA LYS A 61 -7.67 4.13 15.71
C LYS A 61 -7.02 2.91 16.33
N ASN A 62 -5.71 2.75 16.11
CA ASN A 62 -4.90 1.66 16.65
C ASN A 62 -5.36 0.28 16.19
N LYS A 63 -5.88 0.19 14.98
CA LYS A 63 -6.36 -1.10 14.47
C LYS A 63 -5.22 -2.04 14.13
N PHE A 64 -4.01 -1.53 13.98
CA PHE A 64 -2.86 -2.34 13.56
C PHE A 64 -1.83 -2.52 14.66
N SER A 65 -2.14 -2.14 15.91
CA SER A 65 -1.13 -2.06 16.96
C SER A 65 -0.57 -3.42 17.37
N GLU A 66 -1.33 -4.49 17.16
CA GLU A 66 -0.90 -5.83 17.58
C GLU A 66 -0.37 -6.67 16.42
N SER A 67 -0.33 -6.11 15.21
CA SER A 67 -0.01 -6.89 14.04
C SER A 67 1.48 -6.94 13.79
N LYS A 68 1.95 -8.03 13.16
CA LYS A 68 3.35 -8.24 12.81
C LYS A 68 3.45 -8.78 11.40
N ASP A 69 4.56 -8.47 10.74
CA ASP A 69 4.89 -9.06 9.43
C ASP A 69 3.71 -9.04 8.47
N MET A 70 3.10 -7.88 8.34
CA MET A 70 1.90 -7.75 7.53
C MET A 70 2.23 -7.76 6.05
N ILE A 71 1.25 -8.18 5.26
CA ILE A 71 1.36 -8.16 3.81
C ILE A 71 0.26 -7.26 3.27
N LEU A 72 0.66 -6.31 2.43
CA LEU A 72 -0.26 -5.37 1.82
C LEU A 72 -0.50 -5.76 0.37
N TYR A 73 -1.77 -5.85 -0.01
CA TYR A 73 -2.19 -6.02 -1.39
C TYR A 73 -2.92 -4.74 -1.80
N ALA A 74 -2.52 -4.13 -2.90
CA ALA A 74 -3.10 -2.84 -3.28
C ALA A 74 -3.25 -2.74 -4.80
N SER A 75 -4.32 -2.11 -5.23
CA SER A 75 -4.44 -1.79 -6.65
C SER A 75 -3.41 -0.74 -7.03
N GLN A 76 -3.19 0.24 -6.16
CA GLN A 76 -2.12 1.21 -6.35
C GLN A 76 -1.47 1.49 -5.00
N ALA A 77 -0.13 1.51 -4.97
CA ALA A 77 0.61 1.86 -3.77
C ALA A 77 1.47 3.07 -4.05
N GLY A 78 1.26 4.13 -3.29
CA GLY A 78 1.97 5.37 -3.50
C GLY A 78 2.74 5.82 -2.29
N ILE A 79 3.03 7.11 -2.25
CA ILE A 79 3.87 7.70 -1.22
C ILE A 79 3.25 7.51 0.17
N ALA A 80 1.93 7.70 0.28
CA ALA A 80 1.27 7.56 1.59
C ALA A 80 1.41 6.16 2.14
N MET A 81 1.35 5.14 1.29
CA MET A 81 1.55 3.76 1.74
C MET A 81 2.99 3.51 2.11
N GLY A 82 3.92 4.12 1.38
CA GLY A 82 5.32 4.04 1.76
C GLY A 82 5.60 4.65 3.12
N ILE A 83 4.95 5.77 3.42
CA ILE A 83 5.07 6.40 4.73
C ILE A 83 4.48 5.48 5.80
N MET A 84 3.33 4.87 5.51
CA MET A 84 2.70 3.96 6.46
C MET A 84 3.61 2.77 6.78
N ALA A 85 4.38 2.31 5.82
CA ALA A 85 5.30 1.20 6.05
C ALA A 85 6.37 1.53 7.09
N GLY A 86 6.59 2.82 7.37
CA GLY A 86 7.46 3.22 8.46
C GLY A 86 6.76 3.25 9.81
N GLN A 87 5.45 3.09 9.83
CA GLN A 87 4.67 3.15 11.06
C GLN A 87 4.15 1.80 11.49
N ILE A 88 3.92 0.89 10.58
CA ILE A 88 3.44 -0.45 10.89
C ILE A 88 4.34 -1.47 10.18
N PRO A 89 4.44 -2.68 10.70
CA PRO A 89 5.42 -3.66 10.18
C PRO A 89 4.91 -4.37 8.93
N ILE A 90 4.93 -3.68 7.81
CA ILE A 90 4.61 -4.27 6.51
C ILE A 90 5.87 -4.95 6.00
N ARG A 91 5.81 -6.25 5.78
CA ARG A 91 6.93 -7.02 5.29
C ARG A 91 6.96 -7.09 3.77
N GLU A 92 5.79 -7.23 3.15
CA GLU A 92 5.68 -7.36 1.70
C GLU A 92 4.53 -6.52 1.19
N CYS A 93 4.67 -6.05 -0.04
CA CYS A 93 3.63 -5.30 -0.72
C CYS A 93 3.48 -5.86 -2.12
N HIS A 94 2.26 -6.23 -2.47
CA HIS A 94 1.91 -6.72 -3.80
C HIS A 94 0.94 -5.74 -4.41
N ALA A 95 1.41 -4.96 -5.36
CA ALA A 95 0.60 -3.90 -5.95
C ALA A 95 0.43 -4.12 -7.45
N VAL A 96 -0.71 -3.72 -7.98
CA VAL A 96 -0.86 -3.73 -9.43
C VAL A 96 -0.01 -2.59 -10.00
N LYS A 97 -0.15 -1.39 -9.43
CA LYS A 97 0.67 -0.25 -9.83
C LYS A 97 1.33 0.33 -8.59
N VAL A 98 2.57 0.80 -8.76
CA VAL A 98 3.28 1.45 -7.67
C VAL A 98 3.86 2.74 -8.23
N SER A 99 3.79 3.83 -7.46
CA SER A 99 4.41 5.06 -7.91
C SER A 99 5.90 5.04 -7.60
N GLU A 100 6.65 5.86 -8.34
CA GLU A 100 8.10 5.92 -8.13
C GLU A 100 8.43 6.31 -6.69
N GLY A 101 7.74 7.32 -6.16
CA GLY A 101 7.99 7.75 -4.78
C GLY A 101 7.56 6.72 -3.76
N GLY A 102 6.44 6.05 -4.03
CA GLY A 102 5.99 4.99 -3.14
C GLY A 102 6.95 3.83 -3.08
N LEU A 103 7.44 3.40 -4.25
CA LEU A 103 8.40 2.29 -4.29
C LEU A 103 9.69 2.65 -3.56
N ARG A 104 10.19 3.87 -3.75
CA ARG A 104 11.40 4.29 -3.06
C ARG A 104 11.23 4.20 -1.55
N LEU A 105 10.10 4.69 -1.03
CA LEU A 105 9.87 4.63 0.41
C LEU A 105 9.69 3.21 0.91
N LEU A 106 8.96 2.39 0.16
CA LEU A 106 8.82 0.98 0.54
C LEU A 106 10.17 0.30 0.64
N ASN A 107 11.04 0.58 -0.33
CA ASN A 107 12.39 0.02 -0.31
C ASN A 107 13.19 0.52 0.89
N GLU A 108 13.07 1.80 1.21
CA GLU A 108 13.78 2.36 2.36
C GLU A 108 13.33 1.72 3.66
N GLU A 109 12.07 1.31 3.75
CA GLU A 109 11.56 0.66 4.94
C GLU A 109 11.77 -0.85 4.95
N GLY A 110 12.46 -1.37 3.96
CA GLY A 110 12.76 -2.79 3.92
C GLY A 110 11.61 -3.67 3.44
N VAL A 111 10.58 -3.07 2.86
CA VAL A 111 9.45 -3.83 2.35
C VAL A 111 9.83 -4.48 1.03
N LYS A 112 9.55 -5.77 0.90
CA LYS A 112 9.76 -6.47 -0.35
C LYS A 112 8.54 -6.27 -1.22
N SER A 113 8.74 -5.63 -2.38
CA SER A 113 7.62 -5.20 -3.20
C SER A 113 7.61 -5.93 -4.54
N ALA A 114 6.43 -6.40 -4.93
CA ALA A 114 6.17 -6.94 -6.25
C ALA A 114 5.06 -6.12 -6.88
N TYR A 115 5.17 -5.86 -8.18
CA TYR A 115 4.21 -4.99 -8.84
C TYR A 115 4.17 -5.31 -10.31
N GLU A 116 3.09 -4.87 -10.97
CA GLU A 116 2.96 -5.07 -12.41
C GLU A 116 3.47 -3.87 -13.20
N GLU A 117 3.33 -2.67 -12.62
CA GLU A 117 3.68 -1.46 -13.34
C GLU A 117 4.15 -0.37 -12.38
N ILE A 118 5.17 0.39 -12.79
CA ILE A 118 5.60 1.58 -12.07
C ILE A 118 5.04 2.80 -12.80
N ILE A 119 4.43 3.71 -12.06
CA ILE A 119 3.88 4.95 -12.61
C ILE A 119 4.48 6.14 -11.88
N PRO A 120 4.48 7.34 -12.47
CA PRO A 120 5.06 8.50 -11.78
C PRO A 120 4.32 8.86 -10.49
N LEU A 121 3.01 8.93 -10.54
CA LEU A 121 2.16 9.26 -9.41
C LEU A 121 0.90 8.42 -9.49
N ILE A 122 0.39 7.99 -8.34
CA ILE A 122 -0.83 7.19 -8.37
C ILE A 122 -2.03 8.06 -8.71
N LYS A 123 -3.06 7.42 -9.21
CA LYS A 123 -4.27 8.09 -9.65
C LYS A 123 -5.33 8.04 -8.57
N SER A 124 -6.29 8.94 -8.68
CA SER A 124 -7.45 8.93 -7.79
C SER A 124 -8.18 7.59 -7.92
N SER A 125 -8.64 7.07 -6.80
CA SER A 125 -9.42 5.83 -6.82
C SER A 125 -10.77 6.01 -7.49
N LYS A 126 -11.18 7.26 -7.72
CA LYS A 126 -12.47 7.56 -8.32
C LYS A 126 -12.36 7.92 -9.80
N ASP A 127 -11.17 8.31 -10.26
CA ASP A 127 -11.02 8.77 -11.64
C ASP A 127 -9.57 8.58 -12.07
N ASP A 128 -9.33 7.65 -12.99
CA ASP A 128 -7.99 7.33 -13.44
C ASP A 128 -7.31 8.46 -14.18
N ASN A 129 -8.06 9.49 -14.58
CA ASN A 129 -7.48 10.63 -15.28
C ASN A 129 -6.99 11.72 -14.33
N ILE A 130 -7.17 11.53 -13.04
CA ILE A 130 -6.82 12.53 -12.05
C ILE A 130 -5.80 11.94 -11.09
N ILE A 131 -4.71 12.67 -10.85
CA ILE A 131 -3.73 12.26 -9.87
C ILE A 131 -4.37 12.34 -8.49
N CYS A 132 -4.08 11.36 -7.63
CA CYS A 132 -4.57 11.36 -6.26
C CYS A 132 -4.09 12.64 -5.56
N PRO A 133 -5.01 13.44 -5.01
CA PRO A 133 -4.61 14.73 -4.39
C PRO A 133 -3.65 14.54 -3.22
N ILE A 134 -3.79 13.47 -2.47
CA ILE A 134 -2.87 13.19 -1.36
C ILE A 134 -1.49 12.88 -1.90
N GLU A 135 -1.43 12.05 -2.95
CA GLU A 135 -0.15 11.73 -3.58
C GLU A 135 0.52 13.00 -4.11
N GLN A 136 -0.24 13.89 -4.74
CA GLN A 136 0.29 15.12 -5.28
C GLN A 136 0.90 15.98 -4.18
N PHE A 137 0.20 16.13 -3.07
CA PHE A 137 0.72 16.91 -1.95
C PHE A 137 2.03 16.30 -1.42
N LEU A 138 2.03 14.99 -1.20
CA LEU A 138 3.20 14.33 -0.65
C LEU A 138 4.38 14.36 -1.61
N TYR A 139 4.11 14.34 -2.89
CA TYR A 139 5.15 14.46 -3.89
C TYR A 139 5.77 15.85 -3.87
N GLU A 140 4.95 16.88 -3.69
CA GLU A 140 5.43 18.26 -3.70
C GLU A 140 6.08 18.69 -2.39
N HIS A 141 5.75 18.02 -1.30
CA HIS A 141 6.27 18.36 0.02
C HIS A 141 7.08 17.18 0.52
N LYS A 142 8.39 17.25 0.35
CA LYS A 142 9.22 16.04 0.54
C LYS A 142 9.76 15.85 1.94
N GLU A 143 9.60 16.85 2.80
CA GLU A 143 10.07 16.70 4.16
C GLU A 143 9.12 15.78 4.93
N ARG A 144 9.68 14.74 5.54
CA ARG A 144 8.87 13.70 6.16
C ARG A 144 7.97 14.22 7.26
N GLN A 145 8.46 15.17 8.05
CA GLN A 145 7.69 15.71 9.16
C GLN A 145 6.48 16.50 8.65
N GLU A 146 6.68 17.25 7.58
CA GLU A 146 5.59 17.98 6.96
C GLU A 146 4.55 17.04 6.36
N GLN A 147 5.02 15.97 5.71
CA GLN A 147 4.13 14.97 5.17
C GLN A 147 3.28 14.33 6.26
N TRP A 148 3.92 13.99 7.39
CA TRP A 148 3.20 13.35 8.48
C TRP A 148 2.17 14.29 9.09
N ARG A 149 2.52 15.57 9.28
CA ARG A 149 1.56 16.53 9.81
C ARG A 149 0.34 16.67 8.91
N PHE A 150 0.57 16.64 7.59
CA PHE A 150 -0.54 16.69 6.65
C PHE A 150 -1.47 15.48 6.81
N LEU A 151 -0.88 14.29 6.90
CA LEU A 151 -1.68 13.07 7.03
C LEU A 151 -2.39 13.02 8.37
N GLU A 152 -1.72 13.43 9.42
CA GLU A 152 -2.32 13.47 10.75
C GLU A 152 -3.50 14.42 10.78
N ALA A 153 -3.32 15.62 10.26
CA ALA A 153 -4.38 16.62 10.26
C ALA A 153 -5.59 16.16 9.47
N ARG A 154 -5.35 15.37 8.43
CA ARG A 154 -6.41 14.95 7.54
C ARG A 154 -7.18 13.75 8.08
N PHE A 155 -6.51 12.85 8.78
CA PHE A 155 -7.13 11.55 9.11
C PHE A 155 -7.23 11.24 10.59
N LYS A 156 -6.45 11.88 11.44
CA LYS A 156 -6.49 11.57 12.86
C LYS A 156 -7.74 12.20 13.48
N GLY A 157 -8.45 11.41 14.29
CA GLY A 157 -9.64 11.90 14.93
C GLY A 157 -10.85 12.01 14.04
N ARG A 158 -10.78 11.50 12.81
CA ARG A 158 -11.91 11.57 11.89
C ARG A 158 -12.58 10.23 11.76
N ASN A 159 -13.86 10.25 11.49
CA ASN A 159 -14.64 9.02 11.35
C ASN A 159 -14.82 8.61 9.90
#